data_0c374038e3998050db9e3c0ffac347b2
#
_entry.id   0c374038e3998050db9e3c0ffac347b2
#
_cell.length_a   1.000
_cell.length_b   1.000
_cell.length_c   1.000
_cell.angle_alpha   90.00
_cell.angle_beta   90.00
_cell.angle_gamma   90.00
#
_symmetry.space_group_name_H-M   'P 1'
#
loop_
_entity.id
_entity.type
_entity.pdbx_description
1 polymer ?
#
loop_
_entity_poly.entity_id
_entity_poly.type
_entity_poly.pdbx_seq_one_letter_code
_entity_poly.pdbx_strand_id
1 'polypeptide(L)'
;QDPRAGEVMVKIAASGVCHTDEVAQQQMIPVPLPAVLGHEGCGIVEKVGEGVTEFQKGDHVLFSFGYCGHCNSCLAGRPYACENFNAINFGGVMSDGTKRLSKDGQEISSFFGQSSFATYSVVHKNSIIKVDKDLDLDILGPLGCGIQTGAGAVLNRLKPTAGSSLVVFGCGTVGMSAIMAAHLCPCKNIIAVGGNEKSLALAKELGATHTNKRKKCDCIVGEIKKITGGGADYAIDTSGVPDFVKKALACVKFLGTAVVLGVTGELTIQVQEELMGEGKSLIGIVEGDSNPKLFIPQLISYYKEGKFPFDRLIRVFEFDEINEAFEASHSGNAIKALLKMR
;
A
#
# COMPACT_ATOMS: atom_id res chain seq x y z
N GLN A 1 -27.14 -3.67 -1.73
CA GLN A 1 -28.09 -2.74 -2.37
C GLN A 1 -27.59 -2.36 -3.77
N ASP A 2 -28.48 -1.84 -4.62
CA ASP A 2 -28.13 -1.28 -5.93
C ASP A 2 -27.24 -0.03 -5.79
N PRO A 3 -26.34 0.24 -6.77
CA PRO A 3 -25.50 1.43 -6.78
C PRO A 3 -26.36 2.69 -6.98
N ARG A 4 -26.09 3.74 -6.20
CA ARG A 4 -26.72 5.06 -6.31
C ARG A 4 -25.91 5.97 -7.25
N ALA A 5 -26.29 7.25 -7.34
CA ALA A 5 -25.57 8.23 -8.16
C ALA A 5 -24.08 8.28 -7.83
N GLY A 6 -23.24 8.19 -8.84
CA GLY A 6 -21.77 8.18 -8.70
C GLY A 6 -21.17 6.86 -8.21
N GLU A 7 -21.98 5.81 -8.00
CA GLU A 7 -21.53 4.51 -7.52
C GLU A 7 -21.50 3.44 -8.62
N VAL A 8 -20.71 2.41 -8.39
CA VAL A 8 -20.55 1.26 -9.28
C VAL A 8 -20.62 -0.02 -8.47
N MET A 9 -21.43 -0.98 -8.91
CA MET A 9 -21.43 -2.35 -8.37
C MET A 9 -20.44 -3.19 -9.16
N VAL A 10 -19.54 -3.85 -8.45
CA VAL A 10 -18.50 -4.70 -9.02
C VAL A 10 -18.63 -6.12 -8.46
N LYS A 11 -18.65 -7.11 -9.35
CA LYS A 11 -18.47 -8.51 -8.99
C LYS A 11 -16.98 -8.72 -8.73
N ILE A 12 -16.62 -9.03 -7.49
CA ILE A 12 -15.23 -9.20 -7.08
C ILE A 12 -14.66 -10.49 -7.67
N ALA A 13 -13.50 -10.39 -8.30
CA ALA A 13 -12.71 -11.53 -8.75
C ALA A 13 -11.69 -11.95 -7.68
N ALA A 14 -10.99 -10.98 -7.12
CA ALA A 14 -10.02 -11.21 -6.07
C ALA A 14 -9.87 -10.00 -5.13
N SER A 15 -9.34 -10.24 -3.92
CA SER A 15 -9.05 -9.19 -2.94
C SER A 15 -7.77 -9.53 -2.17
N GLY A 16 -6.83 -8.58 -2.11
CA GLY A 16 -5.62 -8.72 -1.31
C GLY A 16 -5.89 -8.62 0.19
N VAL A 17 -5.12 -9.38 0.97
CA VAL A 17 -5.07 -9.27 2.44
C VAL A 17 -3.96 -8.29 2.83
N CYS A 18 -4.29 -7.31 3.64
CA CYS A 18 -3.37 -6.26 4.09
C CYS A 18 -3.34 -6.17 5.62
N HIS A 19 -2.21 -5.73 6.16
CA HIS A 19 -2.09 -5.47 7.60
C HIS A 19 -3.09 -4.41 8.09
N THR A 20 -3.51 -3.49 7.22
CA THR A 20 -4.54 -2.49 7.54
C THR A 20 -5.90 -3.11 7.85
N ASP A 21 -6.24 -4.26 7.23
CA ASP A 21 -7.45 -5.01 7.58
C ASP A 21 -7.33 -5.60 9.00
N GLU A 22 -6.15 -6.09 9.38
CA GLU A 22 -5.87 -6.64 10.70
C GLU A 22 -5.96 -5.56 11.80
N VAL A 23 -5.32 -4.39 11.58
CA VAL A 23 -5.40 -3.26 12.54
C VAL A 23 -6.82 -2.69 12.64
N ALA A 24 -7.62 -2.74 11.58
CA ALA A 24 -9.04 -2.37 11.62
C ALA A 24 -9.86 -3.42 12.39
N GLN A 25 -9.60 -4.71 12.18
CA GLN A 25 -10.22 -5.80 12.92
C GLN A 25 -9.96 -5.67 14.43
N GLN A 26 -8.72 -5.31 14.79
CA GLN A 26 -8.30 -5.07 16.18
C GLN A 26 -8.75 -3.72 16.73
N GLN A 27 -9.43 -2.89 15.95
CA GLN A 27 -9.88 -1.53 16.31
C GLN A 27 -8.73 -0.58 16.70
N MET A 28 -7.51 -0.85 16.28
CA MET A 28 -6.38 0.11 16.37
C MET A 28 -6.60 1.29 15.42
N ILE A 29 -7.23 1.03 14.26
CA ILE A 29 -7.88 2.04 13.42
C ILE A 29 -9.38 1.84 13.63
N PRO A 30 -10.09 2.78 14.29
CA PRO A 30 -11.49 2.60 14.61
C PRO A 30 -12.37 2.61 13.34
N VAL A 31 -13.16 1.54 13.18
CA VAL A 31 -14.21 1.43 12.16
C VAL A 31 -15.50 1.05 12.86
N PRO A 32 -16.63 1.70 12.56
CA PRO A 32 -17.91 1.36 13.20
C PRO A 32 -18.30 -0.10 12.93
N LEU A 33 -18.55 -0.88 13.98
CA LEU A 33 -18.94 -2.29 13.89
C LEU A 33 -20.47 -2.48 13.91
N PRO A 34 -21.04 -3.54 13.30
CA PRO A 34 -20.31 -4.54 12.49
C PRO A 34 -19.86 -3.98 11.15
N ALA A 35 -18.76 -4.52 10.60
CA ALA A 35 -18.18 -4.09 9.34
C ALA A 35 -17.75 -5.29 8.47
N VAL A 36 -17.78 -5.10 7.15
CA VAL A 36 -17.08 -5.99 6.20
C VAL A 36 -15.78 -5.29 5.80
N LEU A 37 -14.64 -5.99 5.96
CA LEU A 37 -13.31 -5.49 5.63
C LEU A 37 -12.93 -5.76 4.17
N GLY A 38 -11.66 -5.58 3.84
CA GLY A 38 -11.11 -5.71 2.50
C GLY A 38 -11.07 -4.37 1.76
N HIS A 39 -9.88 -3.99 1.26
CA HIS A 39 -9.67 -2.72 0.57
C HIS A 39 -8.68 -2.83 -0.61
N GLU A 40 -8.35 -4.03 -1.03
CA GLU A 40 -7.51 -4.33 -2.19
C GLU A 40 -8.30 -5.17 -3.21
N GLY A 41 -9.54 -4.76 -3.50
CA GLY A 41 -10.43 -5.49 -4.41
C GLY A 41 -10.12 -5.24 -5.87
N CYS A 42 -10.46 -6.22 -6.72
CA CYS A 42 -10.55 -6.09 -8.17
C CYS A 42 -11.67 -6.97 -8.72
N GLY A 43 -12.18 -6.63 -9.88
CA GLY A 43 -13.30 -7.40 -10.43
C GLY A 43 -13.88 -6.81 -11.71
N ILE A 44 -15.13 -7.18 -11.99
CA ILE A 44 -15.83 -6.82 -13.20
C ILE A 44 -17.06 -5.98 -12.85
N VAL A 45 -17.21 -4.84 -13.51
CA VAL A 45 -18.38 -3.97 -13.34
C VAL A 45 -19.64 -4.72 -13.72
N GLU A 46 -20.58 -4.82 -12.80
CA GLU A 46 -21.89 -5.46 -13.00
C GLU A 46 -22.98 -4.44 -13.28
N LYS A 47 -22.97 -3.30 -12.55
CA LYS A 47 -23.99 -2.26 -12.67
C LYS A 47 -23.38 -0.89 -12.34
N VAL A 48 -23.85 0.14 -13.03
CA VAL A 48 -23.45 1.53 -12.77
C VAL A 48 -24.64 2.34 -12.27
N GLY A 49 -24.39 3.25 -11.34
CA GLY A 49 -25.40 4.19 -10.84
C GLY A 49 -25.54 5.41 -11.75
N GLU A 50 -26.50 6.26 -11.40
CA GLU A 50 -26.77 7.50 -12.15
C GLU A 50 -25.53 8.41 -12.20
N GLY A 51 -25.30 9.06 -13.34
CA GLY A 51 -24.19 10.01 -13.55
C GLY A 51 -22.80 9.36 -13.68
N VAL A 52 -22.72 8.03 -13.73
CA VAL A 52 -21.45 7.33 -14.04
C VAL A 52 -21.38 7.08 -15.53
N THR A 53 -20.45 7.78 -16.20
CA THR A 53 -20.28 7.70 -17.67
C THR A 53 -18.94 7.08 -18.07
N GLU A 54 -17.97 7.03 -17.16
CA GLU A 54 -16.64 6.50 -17.39
C GLU A 54 -16.50 4.97 -17.29
N PHE A 55 -17.53 4.31 -16.73
CA PHE A 55 -17.59 2.86 -16.57
C PHE A 55 -18.87 2.27 -17.18
N GLN A 56 -18.78 1.03 -17.62
CA GLN A 56 -19.93 0.25 -18.11
C GLN A 56 -19.81 -1.21 -17.67
N LYS A 57 -20.96 -1.93 -17.71
CA LYS A 57 -20.99 -3.37 -17.43
C LYS A 57 -19.96 -4.13 -18.28
N GLY A 58 -19.20 -5.02 -17.63
CA GLY A 58 -18.14 -5.81 -18.23
C GLY A 58 -16.78 -5.13 -18.30
N ASP A 59 -16.62 -3.92 -17.77
CA ASP A 59 -15.29 -3.30 -17.57
C ASP A 59 -14.54 -4.01 -16.45
N HIS A 60 -13.24 -4.25 -16.64
CA HIS A 60 -12.35 -4.71 -15.60
C HIS A 60 -11.85 -3.52 -14.79
N VAL A 61 -11.90 -3.65 -13.47
CA VAL A 61 -11.51 -2.58 -12.53
C VAL A 61 -10.75 -3.13 -11.34
N LEU A 62 -9.90 -2.30 -10.75
CA LEU A 62 -9.35 -2.51 -9.43
C LEU A 62 -9.69 -1.33 -8.50
N PHE A 63 -9.64 -1.55 -7.20
CA PHE A 63 -10.01 -0.58 -6.18
C PHE A 63 -8.78 0.05 -5.55
N SER A 64 -8.94 1.30 -5.11
CA SER A 64 -7.97 2.01 -4.29
C SER A 64 -8.70 2.86 -3.24
N PHE A 65 -7.99 3.63 -2.46
CA PHE A 65 -8.58 4.50 -1.45
C PHE A 65 -9.57 5.49 -2.03
N GLY A 66 -10.59 5.83 -1.23
CA GLY A 66 -11.60 6.82 -1.57
C GLY A 66 -11.13 8.25 -1.31
N TYR A 67 -11.57 9.18 -2.16
CA TYR A 67 -11.36 10.62 -2.00
C TYR A 67 -12.55 11.42 -2.52
N CYS A 68 -12.76 12.63 -1.99
CA CYS A 68 -13.98 13.41 -2.31
C CYS A 68 -13.96 14.03 -3.73
N GLY A 69 -12.79 14.33 -4.28
CA GLY A 69 -12.65 14.92 -5.62
C GLY A 69 -12.86 16.43 -5.70
N HIS A 70 -13.26 17.11 -4.62
CA HIS A 70 -13.63 18.54 -4.65
C HIS A 70 -12.96 19.42 -3.59
N CYS A 71 -12.27 18.85 -2.59
CA CYS A 71 -11.48 19.66 -1.64
C CYS A 71 -10.21 20.21 -2.30
N ASN A 72 -9.56 21.18 -1.67
CA ASN A 72 -8.37 21.84 -2.23
C ASN A 72 -7.27 20.85 -2.60
N SER A 73 -7.01 19.85 -1.77
CA SER A 73 -6.00 18.83 -2.05
C SER A 73 -6.36 17.99 -3.28
N CYS A 74 -7.63 17.55 -3.38
CA CYS A 74 -8.08 16.79 -4.54
C CYS A 74 -8.01 17.60 -5.85
N LEU A 75 -8.47 18.85 -5.83
CA LEU A 75 -8.40 19.75 -6.99
C LEU A 75 -6.97 20.08 -7.40
N ALA A 76 -6.02 20.06 -6.45
CA ALA A 76 -4.60 20.18 -6.71
C ALA A 76 -3.92 18.88 -7.20
N GLY A 77 -4.70 17.82 -7.50
CA GLY A 77 -4.18 16.53 -7.97
C GLY A 77 -3.54 15.66 -6.89
N ARG A 78 -3.82 15.94 -5.61
CA ARG A 78 -3.28 15.24 -4.44
C ARG A 78 -4.39 14.50 -3.67
N PRO A 79 -5.05 13.49 -4.26
CA PRO A 79 -6.15 12.77 -3.61
C PRO A 79 -5.72 12.03 -2.33
N TYR A 80 -4.46 11.61 -2.22
CA TYR A 80 -3.88 11.00 -1.02
C TYR A 80 -3.90 11.94 0.22
N ALA A 81 -3.99 13.25 -0.01
CA ALA A 81 -4.11 14.29 1.02
C ALA A 81 -5.54 14.86 1.09
N CYS A 82 -6.56 14.08 0.70
CA CYS A 82 -7.96 14.48 0.75
C CYS A 82 -8.35 14.87 2.19
N GLU A 83 -8.95 16.06 2.35
CA GLU A 83 -9.40 16.56 3.67
C GLU A 83 -10.46 15.66 4.31
N ASN A 84 -11.18 14.87 3.50
CA ASN A 84 -12.17 13.89 3.95
C ASN A 84 -11.66 12.46 3.96
N PHE A 85 -10.34 12.22 3.89
CA PHE A 85 -9.74 10.89 3.72
C PHE A 85 -10.22 9.90 4.79
N ASN A 86 -10.12 10.27 6.06
CA ASN A 86 -10.49 9.39 7.17
C ASN A 86 -12.01 9.10 7.19
N ALA A 87 -12.84 10.11 6.96
CA ALA A 87 -14.28 9.94 6.93
C ALA A 87 -14.74 8.99 5.81
N ILE A 88 -14.13 9.09 4.63
CA ILE A 88 -14.46 8.26 3.46
C ILE A 88 -13.97 6.82 3.64
N ASN A 89 -12.75 6.63 4.16
CA ASN A 89 -12.12 5.31 4.20
C ASN A 89 -12.43 4.53 5.49
N PHE A 90 -12.65 5.22 6.62
CA PHE A 90 -12.83 4.59 7.95
C PHE A 90 -14.18 4.92 8.59
N GLY A 91 -14.99 5.82 8.02
CA GLY A 91 -16.27 6.25 8.61
C GLY A 91 -17.39 5.21 8.54
N GLY A 92 -17.21 4.11 7.80
CA GLY A 92 -18.19 3.02 7.73
C GLY A 92 -19.40 3.28 6.86
N VAL A 93 -19.46 4.43 6.16
CA VAL A 93 -20.57 4.86 5.32
C VAL A 93 -20.10 5.31 3.94
N MET A 94 -21.01 5.35 2.98
CA MET A 94 -20.76 5.92 1.66
C MET A 94 -20.79 7.46 1.73
N SER A 95 -20.43 8.13 0.65
CA SER A 95 -20.36 9.60 0.58
C SER A 95 -21.69 10.32 0.88
N ASP A 96 -22.80 9.62 0.75
CA ASP A 96 -24.15 10.11 1.07
C ASP A 96 -24.55 9.87 2.55
N GLY A 97 -23.61 9.38 3.39
CA GLY A 97 -23.83 9.08 4.80
C GLY A 97 -24.62 7.80 5.07
N THR A 98 -24.93 7.01 4.06
CA THR A 98 -25.70 5.76 4.21
C THR A 98 -24.85 4.53 3.98
N LYS A 99 -25.35 3.35 4.35
CA LYS A 99 -24.68 2.06 4.19
C LYS A 99 -25.27 1.27 3.02
N ARG A 100 -24.47 0.42 2.39
CA ARG A 100 -24.89 -0.45 1.28
C ARG A 100 -25.01 -1.91 1.70
N LEU A 101 -24.49 -2.27 2.86
CA LEU A 101 -24.49 -3.61 3.40
C LEU A 101 -25.50 -3.71 4.55
N SER A 102 -26.22 -4.83 4.62
CA SER A 102 -27.10 -5.15 5.75
C SER A 102 -27.25 -6.66 5.89
N LYS A 103 -27.53 -7.12 7.11
CA LYS A 103 -27.88 -8.51 7.43
C LYS A 103 -29.03 -8.50 8.43
N ASP A 104 -30.12 -9.20 8.12
CA ASP A 104 -31.30 -9.34 8.98
C ASP A 104 -31.85 -7.99 9.49
N GLY A 105 -31.82 -6.97 8.62
CA GLY A 105 -32.28 -5.61 8.94
C GLY A 105 -31.24 -4.75 9.68
N GLN A 106 -30.13 -5.32 10.14
CA GLN A 106 -29.03 -4.58 10.74
C GLN A 106 -28.10 -4.02 9.66
N GLU A 107 -27.83 -2.72 9.72
CA GLU A 107 -26.85 -2.07 8.86
C GLU A 107 -25.43 -2.48 9.20
N ILE A 108 -24.61 -2.73 8.16
CA ILE A 108 -23.20 -3.12 8.27
C ILE A 108 -22.33 -2.04 7.63
N SER A 109 -21.26 -1.67 8.30
CA SER A 109 -20.32 -0.65 7.86
C SER A 109 -19.45 -1.14 6.70
N SER A 110 -19.11 -0.21 5.81
CA SER A 110 -18.09 -0.42 4.79
C SER A 110 -16.70 -0.05 5.30
N PHE A 111 -15.67 -0.58 4.66
CA PHE A 111 -14.27 -0.28 4.91
C PHE A 111 -13.63 0.20 3.62
N PHE A 112 -12.92 1.34 3.65
CA PHE A 112 -12.40 2.06 2.47
C PHE A 112 -13.49 2.38 1.41
N GLY A 113 -14.76 2.43 1.80
CA GLY A 113 -15.87 2.55 0.85
C GLY A 113 -15.92 1.42 -0.18
N GLN A 114 -15.35 0.26 0.12
CA GLN A 114 -15.19 -0.90 -0.75
C GLN A 114 -15.76 -2.18 -0.13
N SER A 115 -15.21 -2.63 1.02
CA SER A 115 -15.54 -3.92 1.65
C SER A 115 -15.36 -5.09 0.69
N SER A 116 -14.15 -5.25 0.16
CA SER A 116 -13.88 -6.21 -0.92
C SER A 116 -13.77 -7.68 -0.48
N PHE A 117 -13.86 -7.99 0.82
CA PHE A 117 -14.03 -9.37 1.29
C PHE A 117 -15.49 -9.80 1.15
N ALA A 118 -15.98 -9.75 -0.09
CA ALA A 118 -17.35 -10.06 -0.48
C ALA A 118 -17.40 -10.46 -1.95
N THR A 119 -18.48 -11.13 -2.38
CA THR A 119 -18.68 -11.48 -3.80
C THR A 119 -19.05 -10.27 -4.66
N TYR A 120 -19.64 -9.24 -4.07
CA TYR A 120 -19.97 -7.97 -4.72
C TYR A 120 -19.64 -6.81 -3.79
N SER A 121 -19.19 -5.72 -4.38
CA SER A 121 -18.97 -4.45 -3.68
C SER A 121 -19.66 -3.32 -4.44
N VAL A 122 -20.23 -2.36 -3.70
CA VAL A 122 -20.69 -1.08 -4.23
C VAL A 122 -19.69 -0.02 -3.81
N VAL A 123 -19.07 0.63 -4.78
CA VAL A 123 -17.96 1.57 -4.58
C VAL A 123 -18.23 2.88 -5.30
N HIS A 124 -17.68 3.98 -4.78
CA HIS A 124 -17.75 5.26 -5.48
C HIS A 124 -16.77 5.25 -6.68
N LYS A 125 -17.15 5.86 -7.79
CA LYS A 125 -16.34 5.94 -9.03
C LYS A 125 -14.93 6.53 -8.84
N ASN A 126 -14.70 7.31 -7.78
CA ASN A 126 -13.37 7.84 -7.47
C ASN A 126 -12.41 6.77 -6.93
N SER A 127 -12.95 5.70 -6.34
CA SER A 127 -12.17 4.63 -5.71
C SER A 127 -11.81 3.49 -6.66
N ILE A 128 -12.19 3.56 -7.93
CA ILE A 128 -11.94 2.50 -8.92
C ILE A 128 -11.14 3.01 -10.11
N ILE A 129 -10.32 2.11 -10.62
CA ILE A 129 -9.46 2.32 -11.79
C ILE A 129 -9.80 1.27 -12.84
N LYS A 130 -10.12 1.72 -14.05
CA LYS A 130 -10.33 0.84 -15.19
C LYS A 130 -9.00 0.29 -15.67
N VAL A 131 -8.97 -1.02 -15.97
CA VAL A 131 -7.78 -1.72 -16.46
C VAL A 131 -8.10 -2.50 -17.72
N ASP A 132 -7.05 -2.86 -18.47
CA ASP A 132 -7.19 -3.64 -19.68
C ASP A 132 -7.71 -5.04 -19.38
N LYS A 133 -8.57 -5.56 -20.27
CA LYS A 133 -9.24 -6.87 -20.09
C LYS A 133 -8.30 -8.07 -20.29
N ASP A 134 -7.12 -7.84 -20.85
CA ASP A 134 -6.07 -8.85 -21.03
C ASP A 134 -5.24 -9.11 -19.77
N LEU A 135 -5.40 -8.26 -18.74
CA LEU A 135 -4.74 -8.43 -17.46
C LEU A 135 -5.47 -9.48 -16.60
N ASP A 136 -4.68 -10.28 -15.92
CA ASP A 136 -5.19 -11.25 -14.96
C ASP A 136 -5.71 -10.55 -13.70
N LEU A 137 -7.04 -10.58 -13.50
CA LEU A 137 -7.68 -9.97 -12.32
C LEU A 137 -7.21 -10.62 -11.02
N ASP A 138 -6.78 -11.89 -11.04
CA ASP A 138 -6.36 -12.60 -9.83
C ASP A 138 -5.08 -12.03 -9.21
N ILE A 139 -4.43 -11.00 -9.82
CA ILE A 139 -3.21 -10.38 -9.27
C ILE A 139 -3.32 -8.86 -9.04
N LEU A 140 -4.37 -8.19 -9.53
CA LEU A 140 -4.38 -6.73 -9.62
C LEU A 140 -4.74 -6.00 -8.32
N GLY A 141 -5.54 -6.61 -7.45
CA GLY A 141 -6.05 -5.96 -6.24
C GLY A 141 -4.99 -5.24 -5.38
N PRO A 142 -3.83 -5.87 -5.10
CA PRO A 142 -2.78 -5.27 -4.28
C PRO A 142 -2.15 -3.99 -4.85
N LEU A 143 -2.30 -3.69 -6.14
CA LEU A 143 -1.89 -2.43 -6.74
C LEU A 143 -2.62 -1.23 -6.09
N GLY A 144 -3.84 -1.45 -5.59
CA GLY A 144 -4.69 -0.42 -5.01
C GLY A 144 -4.26 0.11 -3.64
N CYS A 145 -3.36 -0.60 -2.93
CA CYS A 145 -2.89 -0.21 -1.60
C CYS A 145 -1.38 -0.44 -1.45
N GLY A 146 -0.95 -1.62 -0.97
CA GLY A 146 0.43 -1.85 -0.55
C GLY A 146 1.46 -1.65 -1.66
N ILE A 147 1.15 -2.02 -2.89
CA ILE A 147 2.08 -1.88 -4.02
C ILE A 147 2.24 -0.43 -4.41
N GLN A 148 1.14 0.34 -4.60
CA GLN A 148 1.27 1.78 -4.90
C GLN A 148 1.94 2.55 -3.76
N THR A 149 1.70 2.16 -2.49
CA THR A 149 2.29 2.83 -1.32
C THR A 149 3.82 2.75 -1.35
N GLY A 150 4.38 1.56 -1.51
CA GLY A 150 5.83 1.39 -1.56
C GLY A 150 6.46 2.01 -2.81
N ALA A 151 5.88 1.75 -3.98
CA ALA A 151 6.37 2.31 -5.23
C ALA A 151 6.27 3.84 -5.25
N GLY A 152 5.16 4.40 -4.78
CA GLY A 152 4.92 5.84 -4.75
C GLY A 152 5.82 6.58 -3.76
N ALA A 153 6.16 5.98 -2.63
CA ALA A 153 7.14 6.55 -1.72
C ALA A 153 8.47 6.84 -2.43
N VAL A 154 8.88 5.97 -3.35
CA VAL A 154 10.09 6.14 -4.15
C VAL A 154 9.86 7.06 -5.35
N LEU A 155 8.88 6.74 -6.22
CA LEU A 155 8.71 7.39 -7.53
C LEU A 155 8.01 8.74 -7.45
N ASN A 156 7.07 8.92 -6.51
CA ASN A 156 6.31 10.17 -6.40
C ASN A 156 6.95 11.14 -5.39
N ARG A 157 7.44 10.62 -4.26
CA ARG A 157 7.92 11.47 -3.15
C ARG A 157 9.42 11.65 -3.11
N LEU A 158 10.20 10.56 -3.00
CA LEU A 158 11.65 10.66 -2.82
C LEU A 158 12.41 11.01 -4.10
N LYS A 159 11.99 10.45 -5.22
CA LYS A 159 12.59 10.67 -6.56
C LYS A 159 14.11 10.58 -6.54
N PRO A 160 14.68 9.42 -6.20
CA PRO A 160 16.12 9.27 -6.04
C PRO A 160 16.89 9.69 -7.29
N THR A 161 17.93 10.49 -7.08
CA THR A 161 18.84 10.91 -8.15
C THR A 161 19.93 9.86 -8.42
N ALA A 162 20.64 9.99 -9.53
CA ALA A 162 21.73 9.08 -9.89
C ALA A 162 22.80 8.99 -8.79
N GLY A 163 23.17 7.76 -8.44
CA GLY A 163 24.15 7.49 -7.40
C GLY A 163 23.60 7.47 -5.97
N SER A 164 22.31 7.75 -5.76
CA SER A 164 21.69 7.68 -4.44
C SER A 164 21.75 6.29 -3.82
N SER A 165 21.75 6.24 -2.50
CA SER A 165 21.59 5.03 -1.69
C SER A 165 20.25 5.07 -0.98
N LEU A 166 19.46 3.99 -1.10
CA LEU A 166 18.16 3.84 -0.49
C LEU A 166 18.11 2.56 0.35
N VAL A 167 17.62 2.67 1.59
CA VAL A 167 17.46 1.56 2.52
C VAL A 167 15.98 1.30 2.74
N VAL A 168 15.58 0.03 2.75
CA VAL A 168 14.20 -0.38 3.05
C VAL A 168 14.20 -1.31 4.25
N PHE A 169 13.59 -0.87 5.34
CA PHE A 169 13.32 -1.67 6.53
C PHE A 169 11.95 -2.34 6.40
N GLY A 170 11.97 -3.66 6.31
CA GLY A 170 10.79 -4.49 6.04
C GLY A 170 10.76 -5.01 4.60
N CYS A 171 10.58 -6.33 4.45
CA CYS A 171 10.51 -7.02 3.16
C CYS A 171 9.12 -7.66 2.96
N GLY A 172 8.06 -6.95 3.36
CA GLY A 172 6.67 -7.22 3.01
C GLY A 172 6.29 -6.56 1.68
N THR A 173 5.00 -6.55 1.36
CA THR A 173 4.48 -6.00 0.08
C THR A 173 4.94 -4.58 -0.18
N VAL A 174 4.80 -3.68 0.80
CA VAL A 174 5.19 -2.26 0.69
C VAL A 174 6.70 -2.14 0.46
N GLY A 175 7.52 -2.86 1.25
CA GLY A 175 8.97 -2.81 1.13
C GLY A 175 9.49 -3.39 -0.18
N MET A 176 8.94 -4.52 -0.63
CA MET A 176 9.31 -5.11 -1.93
C MET A 176 8.95 -4.19 -3.09
N SER A 177 7.80 -3.54 -3.00
CA SER A 177 7.36 -2.55 -3.97
C SER A 177 8.29 -1.34 -4.02
N ALA A 178 8.74 -0.84 -2.86
CA ALA A 178 9.76 0.22 -2.78
C ALA A 178 11.10 -0.22 -3.38
N ILE A 179 11.53 -1.48 -3.18
CA ILE A 179 12.76 -2.03 -3.78
C ILE A 179 12.64 -2.09 -5.30
N MET A 180 11.55 -2.63 -5.83
CA MET A 180 11.30 -2.66 -7.29
C MET A 180 11.29 -1.25 -7.88
N ALA A 181 10.64 -0.30 -7.22
CA ALA A 181 10.60 1.09 -7.65
C ALA A 181 11.98 1.76 -7.60
N ALA A 182 12.78 1.48 -6.57
CA ALA A 182 14.17 1.96 -6.47
C ALA A 182 15.06 1.37 -7.58
N HIS A 183 14.77 0.14 -8.01
CA HIS A 183 15.48 -0.49 -9.14
C HIS A 183 15.17 0.18 -10.49
N LEU A 184 13.99 0.80 -10.64
CA LEU A 184 13.66 1.64 -11.80
C LEU A 184 14.39 2.99 -11.77
N CYS A 185 14.91 3.40 -10.61
CA CYS A 185 15.66 4.64 -10.42
C CYS A 185 17.17 4.37 -10.53
N PRO A 186 17.99 5.39 -10.86
CA PRO A 186 19.44 5.23 -10.98
C PRO A 186 20.15 5.17 -9.60
N CYS A 187 19.57 4.41 -8.66
CA CYS A 187 20.17 4.19 -7.34
C CYS A 187 21.45 3.37 -7.44
N LYS A 188 22.51 3.80 -6.72
CA LYS A 188 23.76 3.03 -6.61
C LYS A 188 23.61 1.85 -5.64
N ASN A 189 23.01 2.09 -4.48
CA ASN A 189 22.77 1.07 -3.47
C ASN A 189 21.29 1.01 -3.13
N ILE A 190 20.71 -0.19 -3.20
CA ILE A 190 19.39 -0.52 -2.73
C ILE A 190 19.56 -1.59 -1.67
N ILE A 191 19.34 -1.23 -0.40
CA ILE A 191 19.65 -2.08 0.75
C ILE A 191 18.36 -2.54 1.38
N ALA A 192 18.10 -3.86 1.35
CA ALA A 192 16.95 -4.47 1.99
C ALA A 192 17.30 -4.98 3.39
N VAL A 193 16.54 -4.58 4.41
CA VAL A 193 16.67 -5.05 5.79
C VAL A 193 15.43 -5.87 6.16
N GLY A 194 15.60 -7.16 6.44
CA GLY A 194 14.50 -8.07 6.71
C GLY A 194 14.80 -9.14 7.75
N GLY A 195 13.76 -9.84 8.23
CA GLY A 195 13.90 -10.92 9.21
C GLY A 195 13.94 -12.32 8.60
N ASN A 196 13.38 -12.50 7.42
CA ASN A 196 13.21 -13.79 6.76
C ASN A 196 14.20 -13.93 5.59
N GLU A 197 14.93 -15.03 5.52
CA GLU A 197 15.92 -15.28 4.46
C GLU A 197 15.29 -15.42 3.07
N LYS A 198 14.11 -16.05 2.98
CA LYS A 198 13.38 -16.17 1.71
C LYS A 198 12.98 -14.81 1.15
N SER A 199 12.45 -13.93 2.02
CA SER A 199 12.10 -12.57 1.61
C SER A 199 13.34 -11.76 1.21
N LEU A 200 14.46 -11.90 1.90
CA LEU A 200 15.73 -11.24 1.51
C LEU A 200 16.27 -11.76 0.18
N ALA A 201 16.17 -13.07 -0.08
CA ALA A 201 16.55 -13.64 -1.38
C ALA A 201 15.69 -13.05 -2.51
N LEU A 202 14.36 -13.01 -2.31
CA LEU A 202 13.45 -12.39 -3.28
C LEU A 202 13.72 -10.89 -3.45
N ALA A 203 14.00 -10.15 -2.37
CA ALA A 203 14.37 -8.74 -2.46
C ALA A 203 15.60 -8.52 -3.37
N LYS A 204 16.58 -9.42 -3.29
CA LYS A 204 17.75 -9.39 -4.16
C LYS A 204 17.41 -9.62 -5.63
N GLU A 205 16.53 -10.57 -5.90
CA GLU A 205 16.03 -10.84 -7.27
C GLU A 205 15.20 -9.67 -7.83
N LEU A 206 14.50 -8.94 -6.96
CA LEU A 206 13.68 -7.78 -7.30
C LEU A 206 14.47 -6.46 -7.39
N GLY A 207 15.80 -6.49 -7.22
CA GLY A 207 16.66 -5.34 -7.46
C GLY A 207 17.43 -4.80 -6.26
N ALA A 208 17.31 -5.40 -5.06
CA ALA A 208 18.17 -5.02 -3.95
C ALA A 208 19.63 -5.39 -4.24
N THR A 209 20.53 -4.42 -4.12
CA THR A 209 21.97 -4.64 -4.31
C THR A 209 22.61 -5.30 -3.08
N HIS A 210 22.05 -5.03 -1.90
CA HIS A 210 22.51 -5.56 -0.62
C HIS A 210 21.33 -6.01 0.23
N THR A 211 21.56 -7.03 1.07
CA THR A 211 20.56 -7.54 2.01
C THR A 211 21.16 -7.70 3.39
N ASN A 212 20.45 -7.26 4.43
CA ASN A 212 20.87 -7.37 5.82
C ASN A 212 19.79 -8.10 6.64
N LYS A 213 20.22 -9.15 7.34
CA LYS A 213 19.32 -9.90 8.25
C LYS A 213 19.32 -9.25 9.63
N ARG A 214 18.15 -8.75 10.05
CA ARG A 214 17.97 -7.97 11.28
C ARG A 214 18.47 -8.67 12.56
N LYS A 215 18.43 -10.02 12.62
CA LYS A 215 18.84 -10.81 13.80
C LYS A 215 20.33 -11.17 13.82
N LYS A 216 21.08 -10.95 12.73
CA LYS A 216 22.50 -11.30 12.63
C LYS A 216 23.43 -10.10 12.81
N CYS A 217 22.89 -8.89 12.91
CA CYS A 217 23.72 -7.69 12.99
C CYS A 217 23.27 -6.82 14.18
N ASP A 218 24.09 -6.78 15.21
CA ASP A 218 23.87 -5.91 16.38
C ASP A 218 24.04 -4.42 16.00
N CYS A 219 24.68 -4.13 14.85
CA CYS A 219 24.92 -2.77 14.36
C CYS A 219 24.48 -2.59 12.90
N ILE A 220 23.18 -2.77 12.60
CA ILE A 220 22.62 -2.55 11.25
C ILE A 220 22.95 -1.17 10.70
N VAL A 221 22.87 -0.12 11.53
CA VAL A 221 23.19 1.26 11.14
C VAL A 221 24.67 1.38 10.71
N GLY A 222 25.60 0.78 11.46
CA GLY A 222 27.02 0.77 11.13
C GLY A 222 27.31 0.05 9.80
N GLU A 223 26.66 -1.08 9.55
CA GLU A 223 26.79 -1.81 8.29
C GLU A 223 26.27 -1.00 7.09
N ILE A 224 25.08 -0.36 7.25
CA ILE A 224 24.54 0.52 6.22
C ILE A 224 25.49 1.69 5.93
N LYS A 225 26.02 2.34 6.98
CA LYS A 225 26.99 3.43 6.83
C LYS A 225 28.27 2.97 6.13
N LYS A 226 28.74 1.75 6.40
CA LYS A 226 29.90 1.16 5.72
C LYS A 226 29.64 0.93 4.22
N ILE A 227 28.47 0.35 3.86
CA ILE A 227 28.08 0.11 2.47
C ILE A 227 27.95 1.43 1.69
N THR A 228 27.38 2.45 2.33
CA THR A 228 27.05 3.73 1.69
C THR A 228 28.15 4.78 1.77
N GLY A 229 29.21 4.52 2.54
CA GLY A 229 30.31 5.46 2.73
C GLY A 229 29.97 6.63 3.64
N GLY A 230 29.15 6.41 4.67
CA GLY A 230 28.83 7.44 5.67
C GLY A 230 27.33 7.59 6.00
N GLY A 231 26.43 7.04 5.19
CA GLY A 231 25.00 7.06 5.39
C GLY A 231 24.23 7.06 4.06
N ALA A 232 23.00 6.60 4.10
CA ALA A 232 22.12 6.57 2.92
C ALA A 232 21.49 7.95 2.66
N ASP A 233 21.10 8.20 1.40
CA ASP A 233 20.33 9.38 1.04
C ASP A 233 18.90 9.26 1.58
N TYR A 234 18.35 8.06 1.49
CA TYR A 234 16.97 7.75 1.85
C TYR A 234 16.89 6.45 2.65
N ALA A 235 15.99 6.42 3.63
CA ALA A 235 15.62 5.21 4.34
C ALA A 235 14.11 5.14 4.51
N ILE A 236 13.49 4.00 4.22
CA ILE A 236 12.05 3.79 4.30
C ILE A 236 11.77 2.72 5.36
N ASP A 237 10.97 3.05 6.37
CA ASP A 237 10.40 2.05 7.27
C ASP A 237 9.01 1.63 6.78
N THR A 238 8.85 0.33 6.58
CA THR A 238 7.57 -0.33 6.25
C THR A 238 7.13 -1.33 7.30
N SER A 239 7.87 -1.41 8.40
CA SER A 239 7.65 -2.41 9.45
C SER A 239 6.68 -1.95 10.54
N GLY A 240 6.52 -0.63 10.72
CA GLY A 240 5.76 -0.05 11.83
C GLY A 240 6.39 -0.26 13.21
N VAL A 241 7.66 -0.70 13.28
CA VAL A 241 8.37 -0.89 14.55
C VAL A 241 9.15 0.37 14.90
N PRO A 242 8.86 1.05 16.04
CA PRO A 242 9.51 2.31 16.40
C PRO A 242 11.04 2.27 16.38
N ASP A 243 11.66 1.16 16.80
CA ASP A 243 13.12 0.97 16.77
C ASP A 243 13.68 0.97 15.33
N PHE A 244 12.94 0.48 14.34
CA PHE A 244 13.37 0.56 12.94
C PHE A 244 13.18 1.95 12.34
N VAL A 245 12.19 2.72 12.77
CA VAL A 245 12.09 4.14 12.40
C VAL A 245 13.30 4.92 12.95
N LYS A 246 13.73 4.66 14.19
CA LYS A 246 14.98 5.23 14.74
C LYS A 246 16.21 4.83 13.92
N LYS A 247 16.33 3.55 13.57
CA LYS A 247 17.44 3.06 12.74
C LYS A 247 17.42 3.65 11.33
N ALA A 248 16.22 3.86 10.74
CA ALA A 248 16.08 4.54 9.47
C ALA A 248 16.59 5.98 9.55
N LEU A 249 16.22 6.72 10.60
CA LEU A 249 16.74 8.08 10.83
C LEU A 249 18.24 8.10 11.14
N ALA A 250 18.74 7.13 11.90
CA ALA A 250 20.16 7.05 12.26
C ALA A 250 21.07 6.64 11.10
N CYS A 251 20.56 5.90 10.11
CA CYS A 251 21.36 5.40 8.99
C CYS A 251 21.45 6.36 7.79
N VAL A 252 20.60 7.40 7.73
CA VAL A 252 20.72 8.41 6.68
C VAL A 252 21.86 9.39 6.96
N LYS A 253 22.46 9.91 5.90
CA LYS A 253 23.55 10.90 5.96
C LYS A 253 23.02 12.30 6.33
N PHE A 254 23.91 13.28 6.45
CA PHE A 254 23.53 14.70 6.52
C PHE A 254 22.56 15.06 5.39
N LEU A 255 21.50 15.79 5.71
CA LEU A 255 20.39 16.17 4.81
C LEU A 255 19.61 14.99 4.24
N GLY A 256 19.83 13.76 4.73
CA GLY A 256 19.11 12.56 4.31
C GLY A 256 17.68 12.55 4.83
N THR A 257 16.84 11.74 4.20
CA THR A 257 15.40 11.62 4.53
C THR A 257 15.05 10.22 4.97
N ALA A 258 14.47 10.11 6.17
CA ALA A 258 13.80 8.90 6.65
C ALA A 258 12.29 9.00 6.44
N VAL A 259 11.67 7.91 6.01
CA VAL A 259 10.24 7.81 5.66
C VAL A 259 9.58 6.77 6.55
N VAL A 260 8.39 7.10 7.07
CA VAL A 260 7.52 6.19 7.81
C VAL A 260 6.31 5.85 6.93
N LEU A 261 6.14 4.57 6.62
CA LEU A 261 5.00 4.03 5.88
C LEU A 261 4.17 3.07 6.74
N GLY A 262 4.81 2.33 7.64
CA GLY A 262 4.13 1.40 8.53
C GLY A 262 3.32 2.12 9.61
N VAL A 263 2.16 1.56 9.99
CA VAL A 263 1.43 2.03 11.17
C VAL A 263 2.32 1.84 12.39
N THR A 264 2.77 2.94 12.97
CA THR A 264 3.80 2.96 14.02
C THR A 264 3.23 3.60 15.30
N GLY A 265 3.56 3.02 16.45
CA GLY A 265 3.22 3.58 17.75
C GLY A 265 4.11 4.78 18.13
N GLU A 266 4.19 5.07 19.42
CA GLU A 266 4.97 6.19 19.94
C GLU A 266 6.48 6.05 19.64
N LEU A 267 7.09 7.17 19.25
CA LEU A 267 8.51 7.28 18.96
C LEU A 267 9.11 8.46 19.71
N THR A 268 10.16 8.23 20.50
CA THR A 268 10.95 9.28 21.15
C THR A 268 12.25 9.50 20.41
N ILE A 269 12.54 10.72 19.99
CA ILE A 269 13.78 11.14 19.34
C ILE A 269 14.42 12.32 20.08
N GLN A 270 15.74 12.41 20.04
CA GLN A 270 16.52 13.57 20.49
C GLN A 270 16.60 14.56 19.32
N VAL A 271 15.66 15.53 19.28
CA VAL A 271 15.46 16.40 18.11
C VAL A 271 16.75 17.12 17.68
N GLN A 272 17.53 17.63 18.65
CA GLN A 272 18.78 18.32 18.38
C GLN A 272 19.81 17.40 17.73
N GLU A 273 20.00 16.20 18.26
CA GLU A 273 21.08 15.31 17.87
C GLU A 273 20.71 14.43 16.66
N GLU A 274 19.46 13.92 16.66
CA GLU A 274 19.04 12.91 15.68
C GLU A 274 18.40 13.52 14.41
N LEU A 275 18.00 14.80 14.45
CA LEU A 275 17.29 15.45 13.35
C LEU A 275 17.92 16.78 12.96
N MET A 276 17.83 17.81 13.81
CA MET A 276 18.16 19.19 13.45
C MET A 276 19.68 19.38 13.25
N GLY A 277 20.53 18.80 14.11
CA GLY A 277 21.98 18.98 14.04
C GLY A 277 22.62 18.41 12.76
N GLU A 278 21.97 17.45 12.11
CA GLU A 278 22.39 16.88 10.83
C GLU A 278 21.49 17.30 9.66
N GLY A 279 20.52 18.20 9.88
CA GLY A 279 19.59 18.68 8.86
C GLY A 279 18.75 17.57 8.23
N LYS A 280 18.53 16.47 8.94
CA LYS A 280 17.76 15.32 8.45
C LYS A 280 16.27 15.62 8.38
N SER A 281 15.56 14.85 7.57
CA SER A 281 14.09 14.88 7.51
C SER A 281 13.51 13.55 7.96
N LEU A 282 12.43 13.61 8.76
CA LEU A 282 11.56 12.47 9.07
C LEU A 282 10.17 12.80 8.54
N ILE A 283 9.66 12.02 7.59
CA ILE A 283 8.39 12.29 6.91
C ILE A 283 7.47 11.06 6.92
N GLY A 284 6.16 11.32 7.07
CA GLY A 284 5.11 10.33 6.79
C GLY A 284 4.66 10.41 5.33
N ILE A 285 4.28 9.28 4.76
CA ILE A 285 3.70 9.18 3.42
C ILE A 285 2.44 8.34 3.50
N VAL A 286 1.35 8.81 2.90
CA VAL A 286 0.06 8.12 2.83
C VAL A 286 -0.15 7.64 1.39
N GLU A 287 -0.46 6.34 1.22
CA GLU A 287 -0.79 5.73 -0.08
C GLU A 287 0.23 6.05 -1.20
N GLY A 288 1.52 6.19 -0.81
CA GLY A 288 2.61 6.49 -1.74
C GLY A 288 2.56 7.88 -2.36
N ASP A 289 1.89 8.86 -1.73
CA ASP A 289 1.63 10.19 -2.31
C ASP A 289 1.10 10.06 -3.75
N SER A 290 0.22 9.08 -3.99
CA SER A 290 -0.23 8.72 -5.33
C SER A 290 -1.57 9.36 -5.72
N ASN A 291 -1.71 9.65 -7.02
CA ASN A 291 -3.02 9.74 -7.65
C ASN A 291 -3.29 8.38 -8.32
N PRO A 292 -4.17 7.53 -7.74
CA PRO A 292 -4.35 6.15 -8.20
C PRO A 292 -4.72 6.05 -9.68
N LYS A 293 -5.53 6.98 -10.18
CA LYS A 293 -5.97 7.01 -11.60
C LYS A 293 -4.84 7.26 -12.59
N LEU A 294 -3.72 7.84 -12.13
CA LEU A 294 -2.53 8.09 -12.96
C LEU A 294 -1.42 7.09 -12.65
N PHE A 295 -1.21 6.80 -11.37
CA PHE A 295 -0.03 6.05 -10.93
C PHE A 295 -0.20 4.53 -11.11
N ILE A 296 -1.39 3.98 -10.87
CA ILE A 296 -1.64 2.54 -11.05
C ILE A 296 -1.47 2.13 -12.53
N PRO A 297 -2.03 2.84 -13.52
CA PRO A 297 -1.74 2.57 -14.94
C PRO A 297 -0.24 2.62 -15.28
N GLN A 298 0.52 3.53 -14.67
CA GLN A 298 1.97 3.59 -14.84
C GLN A 298 2.66 2.33 -14.29
N LEU A 299 2.28 1.86 -13.11
CA LEU A 299 2.82 0.61 -12.53
C LEU A 299 2.48 -0.61 -13.40
N ILE A 300 1.27 -0.66 -13.95
CA ILE A 300 0.84 -1.70 -14.90
C ILE A 300 1.69 -1.64 -16.17
N SER A 301 2.02 -0.46 -16.69
CA SER A 301 2.92 -0.33 -17.84
C SER A 301 4.30 -0.92 -17.53
N TYR A 302 4.88 -0.61 -16.38
CA TYR A 302 6.16 -1.20 -15.96
C TYR A 302 6.08 -2.72 -15.77
N TYR A 303 4.93 -3.22 -15.29
CA TYR A 303 4.69 -4.66 -15.18
C TYR A 303 4.66 -5.33 -16.57
N LYS A 304 3.90 -4.79 -17.52
CA LYS A 304 3.83 -5.27 -18.92
C LYS A 304 5.21 -5.26 -19.60
N GLU A 305 6.07 -4.33 -19.23
CA GLU A 305 7.46 -4.24 -19.72
C GLU A 305 8.42 -5.21 -18.99
N GLY A 306 7.95 -5.99 -18.02
CA GLY A 306 8.77 -6.87 -17.19
C GLY A 306 9.68 -6.17 -16.18
N LYS A 307 9.50 -4.87 -15.98
CA LYS A 307 10.35 -4.03 -15.10
C LYS A 307 9.88 -3.95 -13.66
N PHE A 308 8.61 -4.30 -13.40
CA PHE A 308 7.98 -4.23 -12.10
C PHE A 308 7.16 -5.50 -11.80
N PRO A 309 7.80 -6.66 -11.57
CA PRO A 309 7.16 -7.96 -11.47
C PRO A 309 6.49 -8.17 -10.10
N PHE A 310 5.43 -7.40 -9.80
CA PHE A 310 4.72 -7.44 -8.53
C PHE A 310 3.93 -8.73 -8.30
N ASP A 311 3.57 -9.43 -9.36
CA ASP A 311 2.94 -10.75 -9.35
C ASP A 311 3.76 -11.79 -8.56
N ARG A 312 5.09 -11.65 -8.56
CA ARG A 312 6.00 -12.51 -7.80
C ARG A 312 5.84 -12.43 -6.27
N LEU A 313 5.13 -11.41 -5.78
CA LEU A 313 4.83 -11.25 -4.36
C LEU A 313 3.60 -12.05 -3.94
N ILE A 314 2.75 -12.45 -4.88
CA ILE A 314 1.38 -12.91 -4.65
C ILE A 314 1.34 -14.42 -4.42
N ARG A 315 0.60 -14.80 -3.38
CA ARG A 315 0.16 -16.17 -3.12
C ARG A 315 -1.36 -16.18 -3.02
N VAL A 316 -2.00 -16.95 -3.91
CA VAL A 316 -3.45 -17.05 -4.00
C VAL A 316 -3.97 -18.08 -3.00
N PHE A 317 -5.10 -17.75 -2.37
CA PHE A 317 -5.91 -18.58 -1.48
C PHE A 317 -7.36 -18.54 -1.96
N GLU A 318 -8.12 -19.59 -1.72
CA GLU A 318 -9.57 -19.54 -1.91
C GLU A 318 -10.22 -18.67 -0.84
N PHE A 319 -11.37 -18.07 -1.13
CA PHE A 319 -12.04 -17.16 -0.16
C PHE A 319 -12.34 -17.83 1.17
N ASP A 320 -12.70 -19.12 1.16
CA ASP A 320 -12.98 -19.89 2.36
C ASP A 320 -11.73 -20.09 3.25
N GLU A 321 -10.52 -19.86 2.71
CA GLU A 321 -9.23 -19.95 3.40
C GLU A 321 -8.76 -18.57 3.93
N ILE A 322 -9.69 -17.63 4.16
CA ILE A 322 -9.34 -16.26 4.58
C ILE A 322 -8.49 -16.23 5.86
N ASN A 323 -8.77 -17.09 6.84
CA ASN A 323 -8.01 -17.13 8.08
C ASN A 323 -6.57 -17.62 7.86
N GLU A 324 -6.39 -18.63 7.00
CA GLU A 324 -5.09 -19.14 6.57
C GLU A 324 -4.30 -18.09 5.78
N ALA A 325 -4.99 -17.30 4.98
CA ALA A 325 -4.39 -16.19 4.24
C ALA A 325 -3.86 -15.08 5.16
N PHE A 326 -4.62 -14.71 6.21
CA PHE A 326 -4.17 -13.81 7.27
C PHE A 326 -2.97 -14.36 8.03
N GLU A 327 -3.03 -15.63 8.47
CA GLU A 327 -1.92 -16.29 9.16
C GLU A 327 -0.65 -16.36 8.29
N ALA A 328 -0.80 -16.69 7.00
CA ALA A 328 0.33 -16.73 6.07
C ALA A 328 0.96 -15.34 5.86
N SER A 329 0.15 -14.28 5.83
CA SER A 329 0.61 -12.90 5.76
C SER A 329 1.34 -12.50 7.06
N HIS A 330 0.75 -12.78 8.22
CA HIS A 330 1.30 -12.44 9.54
C HIS A 330 2.63 -13.16 9.81
N SER A 331 2.69 -14.47 9.54
CA SER A 331 3.91 -15.26 9.71
C SER A 331 5.01 -14.98 8.69
N GLY A 332 4.72 -14.22 7.63
CA GLY A 332 5.63 -13.95 6.52
C GLY A 332 5.83 -15.15 5.58
N ASN A 333 4.94 -16.15 5.62
CA ASN A 333 4.91 -17.26 4.66
C ASN A 333 4.30 -16.86 3.32
N ALA A 334 3.53 -15.78 3.27
CA ALA A 334 3.12 -15.08 2.06
C ALA A 334 3.52 -13.60 2.19
N ILE A 335 4.17 -13.05 1.17
CA ILE A 335 4.48 -11.61 1.13
C ILE A 335 3.21 -10.81 0.90
N LYS A 336 2.40 -11.28 -0.06
CA LYS A 336 1.05 -10.78 -0.33
C LYS A 336 0.12 -11.98 -0.49
N ALA A 337 -0.73 -12.18 0.48
CA ALA A 337 -1.85 -13.11 0.35
C ALA A 337 -2.99 -12.45 -0.43
N LEU A 338 -3.60 -13.20 -1.33
CA LEU A 338 -4.71 -12.75 -2.16
C LEU A 338 -5.81 -13.81 -2.11
N LEU A 339 -7.03 -13.36 -1.85
CA LEU A 339 -8.23 -14.19 -1.81
C LEU A 339 -8.91 -14.18 -3.18
N LYS A 340 -9.11 -15.36 -3.76
CA LYS A 340 -9.86 -15.53 -5.00
C LYS A 340 -11.33 -15.74 -4.66
N MET A 341 -12.20 -14.91 -5.26
CA MET A 341 -13.65 -15.07 -5.13
C MET A 341 -14.18 -16.10 -6.12
N ARG A 342 -15.21 -16.83 -5.71
CA ARG A 342 -15.88 -17.83 -6.56
C ARG A 342 -16.90 -17.20 -7.52
#